data_69d149ad5d0beecdb69bc4a250397765
#
_entry.id   69d149ad5d0beecdb69bc4a250397765
#
_cell.length_a   1.000
_cell.length_b   1.000
_cell.length_c   1.000
_cell.angle_alpha   90.00
_cell.angle_beta   90.00
_cell.angle_gamma   90.00
#
_symmetry.space_group_name_H-M   'P 1'
#
loop_
_entity.id
_entity.type
_entity.pdbx_description
1 polymer ?
#
loop_
_entity_poly.entity_id
_entity_poly.type
_entity_poly.pdbx_seq_one_letter_code
_entity_poly.pdbx_strand_id
1 'polypeptide(L)'
;MTKKTVTLLVMAAGMGSRFGGLKQIEPFGPNGETILDYSVYDAASAGFGRAVIVLRRSMLADFRETVGRRIEKLLDVRYALQENDVLPAGFSVTSERARPLGTAHAVWCAREHLDTPFAVINSDDFYGGGSFGVLYGALTSPDLSACMVGYRLGNTLSETGTVNRGVCTVKNGLLVGIEERFGLDRNSGVPLDTVVSMNMWGFRPDFTDRLDRDLRAFLPAMKDPIKDELYLPGVVDGAIRDGSLSVKVLDTSEKWYGVTYREDAASLREAIKRMIAEGKYRA
;
A
#
# COMPACT_ATOMS: atom_id res chain seq x y z
N MET A 1 19.05 23.50 -6.75
CA MET A 1 18.28 22.35 -7.31
C MET A 1 17.11 22.11 -6.38
N THR A 2 15.89 22.37 -6.81
CA THR A 2 14.68 22.02 -6.06
C THR A 2 14.66 20.50 -5.88
N LYS A 3 14.68 20.05 -4.62
CA LYS A 3 14.59 18.63 -4.26
C LYS A 3 13.28 18.10 -4.86
N LYS A 4 13.36 17.15 -5.81
CA LYS A 4 12.15 16.57 -6.41
C LYS A 4 11.37 15.89 -5.29
N THR A 5 10.15 16.34 -5.06
CA THR A 5 9.25 15.77 -4.08
C THR A 5 8.92 14.33 -4.47
N VAL A 6 8.97 13.39 -3.52
CA VAL A 6 8.46 12.03 -3.69
C VAL A 6 7.12 11.95 -2.95
N THR A 7 6.13 11.35 -3.59
CA THR A 7 4.77 11.25 -3.04
C THR A 7 4.53 9.86 -2.44
N LEU A 8 3.95 9.80 -1.23
CA LEU A 8 3.40 8.60 -0.63
C LEU A 8 1.90 8.53 -0.95
N LEU A 9 1.44 7.50 -1.63
CA LEU A 9 0.03 7.21 -1.78
C LEU A 9 -0.38 6.12 -0.79
N VAL A 10 -1.42 6.39 0.01
CA VAL A 10 -1.95 5.45 1.00
C VAL A 10 -3.37 5.05 0.61
N MET A 11 -3.58 3.76 0.36
CA MET A 11 -4.89 3.20 0.05
C MET A 11 -5.68 2.96 1.33
N ALA A 12 -6.65 3.83 1.63
CA ALA A 12 -7.45 3.79 2.86
C ALA A 12 -8.96 3.70 2.62
N ALA A 13 -9.40 3.44 1.38
CA ALA A 13 -10.82 3.33 1.00
C ALA A 13 -11.44 1.95 1.30
N GLY A 14 -10.67 1.01 1.82
CA GLY A 14 -11.13 -0.35 2.17
C GLY A 14 -12.18 -0.34 3.28
N MET A 15 -13.23 -1.16 3.13
CA MET A 15 -14.37 -1.20 4.05
C MET A 15 -14.14 -1.98 5.34
N GLY A 16 -12.94 -2.28 5.76
CA GLY A 16 -12.57 -2.89 7.06
C GLY A 16 -13.62 -3.80 7.74
N SER A 17 -14.41 -4.56 6.96
CA SER A 17 -15.66 -5.20 7.36
C SER A 17 -15.53 -6.23 8.50
N ARG A 18 -14.30 -6.62 8.85
CA ARG A 18 -14.05 -7.61 9.90
C ARG A 18 -13.97 -7.04 11.31
N PHE A 19 -13.87 -5.70 11.46
CA PHE A 19 -13.70 -5.03 12.76
C PHE A 19 -14.91 -4.20 13.22
N GLY A 20 -16.01 -4.15 12.44
CA GLY A 20 -17.24 -3.43 12.83
C GLY A 20 -17.11 -1.90 12.93
N GLY A 21 -15.99 -1.31 12.45
CA GLY A 21 -15.72 0.12 12.47
C GLY A 21 -14.67 0.53 11.44
N LEU A 22 -14.32 1.81 11.42
CA LEU A 22 -13.24 2.36 10.59
C LEU A 22 -11.88 1.88 11.13
N LYS A 23 -11.37 0.75 10.62
CA LYS A 23 -10.07 0.16 10.99
C LYS A 23 -8.92 1.17 10.86
N GLN A 24 -9.08 2.14 9.97
CA GLN A 24 -8.10 3.19 9.68
C GLN A 24 -7.88 4.17 10.84
N ILE A 25 -8.79 4.23 11.82
CA ILE A 25 -8.70 5.13 12.98
C ILE A 25 -8.48 4.37 14.31
N GLU A 26 -8.24 3.04 14.27
CA GLU A 26 -7.93 2.28 15.47
C GLU A 26 -6.57 2.73 16.05
N PRO A 27 -6.50 3.08 17.35
CA PRO A 27 -5.27 3.54 17.97
C PRO A 27 -4.31 2.38 18.29
N PHE A 28 -3.05 2.58 17.95
CA PHE A 28 -1.94 1.67 18.26
C PHE A 28 -0.89 2.33 19.14
N GLY A 29 -0.74 3.64 19.07
CA GLY A 29 0.20 4.42 19.85
C GLY A 29 -0.41 5.02 21.13
N PRO A 30 0.43 5.56 22.03
CA PRO A 30 0.02 6.07 23.33
C PRO A 30 -0.86 7.33 23.26
N ASN A 31 -0.73 8.14 22.20
CA ASN A 31 -1.49 9.37 22.02
C ASN A 31 -2.61 9.22 20.95
N GLY A 32 -3.01 7.99 20.66
CA GLY A 32 -4.04 7.69 19.67
C GLY A 32 -3.55 7.61 18.23
N GLU A 33 -2.23 7.44 18.03
CA GLU A 33 -1.67 7.25 16.70
C GLU A 33 -2.14 5.92 16.11
N THR A 34 -2.51 5.96 14.83
CA THR A 34 -2.91 4.81 14.03
C THR A 34 -1.69 4.22 13.28
N ILE A 35 -1.85 3.07 12.64
CA ILE A 35 -0.79 2.51 11.77
C ILE A 35 -0.42 3.51 10.67
N LEU A 36 -1.40 4.21 10.11
CA LEU A 36 -1.17 5.21 9.07
C LEU A 36 -0.34 6.40 9.57
N ASP A 37 -0.52 6.84 10.82
CA ASP A 37 0.31 7.90 11.40
C ASP A 37 1.79 7.51 11.39
N TYR A 38 2.12 6.27 11.78
CA TYR A 38 3.49 5.74 11.75
C TYR A 38 4.03 5.63 10.32
N SER A 39 3.21 5.16 9.37
CA SER A 39 3.61 5.09 7.96
C SER A 39 3.94 6.47 7.37
N VAL A 40 3.14 7.49 7.68
CA VAL A 40 3.40 8.87 7.24
C VAL A 40 4.61 9.48 7.95
N TYR A 41 4.79 9.19 9.25
CA TYR A 41 5.98 9.61 10.00
C TYR A 41 7.27 9.01 9.40
N ASP A 42 7.27 7.71 9.12
CA ASP A 42 8.41 7.00 8.53
C ASP A 42 8.73 7.53 7.13
N ALA A 43 7.70 7.77 6.31
CA ALA A 43 7.86 8.38 4.99
C ALA A 43 8.45 9.80 5.08
N ALA A 44 7.94 10.65 5.98
CA ALA A 44 8.47 12.00 6.21
C ALA A 44 9.94 11.95 6.64
N SER A 45 10.27 11.04 7.55
CA SER A 45 11.63 10.82 8.04
C SER A 45 12.57 10.32 6.94
N ALA A 46 12.08 9.52 5.99
CA ALA A 46 12.81 9.05 4.82
C ALA A 46 13.04 10.15 3.76
N GLY A 47 12.25 11.24 3.79
CA GLY A 47 12.38 12.39 2.88
C GLY A 47 11.24 12.57 1.89
N PHE A 48 10.15 11.83 1.98
CA PHE A 48 8.93 12.10 1.23
C PHE A 48 8.43 13.51 1.57
N GLY A 49 7.85 14.20 0.60
CA GLY A 49 7.37 15.58 0.78
C GLY A 49 5.86 15.73 0.67
N ARG A 50 5.17 14.71 0.15
CA ARG A 50 3.70 14.71 -0.03
C ARG A 50 3.12 13.35 0.38
N ALA A 51 1.90 13.37 0.92
CA ALA A 51 1.06 12.18 1.07
C ALA A 51 -0.27 12.38 0.34
N VAL A 52 -0.73 11.36 -0.39
CA VAL A 52 -2.05 11.30 -1.01
C VAL A 52 -2.83 10.18 -0.34
N ILE A 53 -3.91 10.51 0.34
CA ILE A 53 -4.74 9.55 1.05
C ILE A 53 -5.98 9.26 0.20
N VAL A 54 -6.14 8.00 -0.20
CA VAL A 54 -7.31 7.56 -0.97
C VAL A 54 -8.37 7.06 -0.01
N LEU A 55 -9.52 7.72 0.02
CA LEU A 55 -10.62 7.46 0.95
C LEU A 55 -11.96 7.30 0.21
N ARG A 56 -12.97 6.84 0.94
CA ARG A 56 -14.37 7.03 0.58
C ARG A 56 -14.84 8.42 1.00
N ARG A 57 -15.76 9.01 0.24
CA ARG A 57 -16.37 10.33 0.55
C ARG A 57 -16.97 10.34 1.95
N SER A 58 -17.65 9.26 2.35
CA SER A 58 -18.24 9.10 3.68
C SER A 58 -17.23 9.11 4.83
N MET A 59 -15.95 8.80 4.55
CA MET A 59 -14.90 8.73 5.57
C MET A 59 -14.11 10.04 5.71
N LEU A 60 -14.18 10.92 4.71
CA LEU A 60 -13.26 12.06 4.57
C LEU A 60 -13.33 13.02 5.77
N ALA A 61 -14.54 13.38 6.23
CA ALA A 61 -14.70 14.33 7.33
C ALA A 61 -14.07 13.79 8.63
N ASP A 62 -14.49 12.60 9.05
CA ASP A 62 -14.00 11.96 10.28
C ASP A 62 -12.50 11.68 10.22
N PHE A 63 -12.01 11.23 9.07
CA PHE A 63 -10.58 10.99 8.88
C PHE A 63 -9.76 12.27 9.02
N ARG A 64 -10.18 13.37 8.42
CA ARG A 64 -9.49 14.67 8.53
C ARG A 64 -9.47 15.21 9.95
N GLU A 65 -10.55 15.05 10.69
CA GLU A 65 -10.63 15.51 12.07
C GLU A 65 -9.79 14.69 13.05
N THR A 66 -9.53 13.45 12.73
CA THR A 66 -8.76 12.52 13.57
C THR A 66 -7.32 12.37 13.07
N VAL A 67 -7.08 11.50 12.11
CA VAL A 67 -5.74 11.19 11.56
C VAL A 67 -5.18 12.38 10.77
N GLY A 68 -6.03 13.02 9.93
CA GLY A 68 -5.62 14.12 9.06
C GLY A 68 -4.91 15.24 9.81
N ARG A 69 -5.46 15.69 10.93
CA ARG A 69 -4.85 16.75 11.77
C ARG A 69 -3.42 16.45 12.25
N ARG A 70 -3.06 15.18 12.37
CA ARG A 70 -1.72 14.75 12.79
C ARG A 70 -0.78 14.70 11.59
N ILE A 71 -1.17 14.01 10.51
CA ILE A 71 -0.32 13.80 9.35
C ILE A 71 -0.10 15.07 8.51
N GLU A 72 -1.08 15.99 8.48
CA GLU A 72 -0.95 17.31 7.81
C GLU A 72 0.15 18.20 8.44
N LYS A 73 0.61 17.89 9.65
CA LYS A 73 1.76 18.56 10.27
C LYS A 73 3.11 18.02 9.79
N LEU A 74 3.12 16.85 9.17
CA LEU A 74 4.33 16.14 8.74
C LEU A 74 4.61 16.31 7.26
N LEU A 75 3.58 16.27 6.42
CA LEU A 75 3.67 16.30 4.96
C LEU A 75 2.61 17.21 4.33
N ASP A 76 2.80 17.59 3.05
CA ASP A 76 1.73 18.14 2.20
C ASP A 76 0.71 17.03 1.90
N VAL A 77 -0.43 17.04 2.60
CA VAL A 77 -1.45 15.99 2.49
C VAL A 77 -2.52 16.38 1.47
N ARG A 78 -2.79 15.48 0.53
CA ARG A 78 -3.88 15.56 -0.44
C ARG A 78 -4.85 14.39 -0.23
N TYR A 79 -6.09 14.58 -0.61
CA TYR A 79 -7.15 13.56 -0.50
C TYR A 79 -7.71 13.24 -1.87
N ALA A 80 -7.76 11.95 -2.22
CA ALA A 80 -8.42 11.45 -3.40
C ALA A 80 -9.60 10.55 -3.00
N LEU A 81 -10.67 10.58 -3.79
CA LEU A 81 -11.87 9.80 -3.48
C LEU A 81 -11.97 8.59 -4.40
N GLN A 82 -12.01 7.40 -3.80
CA GLN A 82 -12.32 6.17 -4.51
C GLN A 82 -13.81 5.88 -4.38
N GLU A 83 -14.58 6.23 -5.40
CA GLU A 83 -16.01 5.96 -5.49
C GLU A 83 -16.34 5.21 -6.78
N ASN A 84 -17.48 4.52 -6.81
CA ASN A 84 -17.90 3.75 -7.98
C ASN A 84 -18.37 4.64 -9.15
N ASP A 85 -18.61 5.93 -8.92
CA ASP A 85 -18.92 6.96 -9.91
C ASP A 85 -17.68 7.72 -10.42
N VAL A 86 -16.51 7.51 -9.81
CA VAL A 86 -15.23 8.09 -10.27
C VAL A 86 -14.59 7.13 -11.26
N LEU A 87 -14.89 7.32 -12.55
CA LEU A 87 -14.51 6.43 -13.65
C LEU A 87 -13.96 7.22 -14.83
N PRO A 88 -13.26 6.57 -15.76
CA PRO A 88 -12.92 7.18 -17.04
C PRO A 88 -14.18 7.60 -17.80
N ALA A 89 -14.09 8.69 -18.58
CA ALA A 89 -15.23 9.18 -19.35
C ALA A 89 -15.81 8.09 -20.26
N GLY A 90 -17.15 7.99 -20.27
CA GLY A 90 -17.91 7.02 -21.06
C GLY A 90 -18.16 5.67 -20.39
N PHE A 91 -17.69 5.47 -19.15
CA PHE A 91 -17.93 4.24 -18.39
C PHE A 91 -18.86 4.48 -17.19
N SER A 92 -19.60 3.44 -16.84
CA SER A 92 -20.43 3.37 -15.64
C SER A 92 -20.40 1.95 -15.08
N VAL A 93 -20.69 1.81 -13.80
CA VAL A 93 -20.91 0.51 -13.16
C VAL A 93 -22.31 0.46 -12.56
N THR A 94 -22.81 -0.75 -12.29
CA THR A 94 -24.15 -0.94 -11.70
C THR A 94 -24.24 -0.27 -10.33
N SER A 95 -25.40 0.34 -10.03
CA SER A 95 -25.70 0.94 -8.71
C SER A 95 -25.76 -0.10 -7.57
N GLU A 96 -25.92 -1.36 -7.90
CA GLU A 96 -25.90 -2.46 -6.92
C GLU A 96 -24.49 -2.76 -6.37
N ARG A 97 -23.45 -2.22 -7.02
CA ARG A 97 -22.07 -2.42 -6.59
C ARG A 97 -21.75 -1.59 -5.35
N ALA A 98 -21.62 -2.25 -4.20
CA ALA A 98 -21.16 -1.61 -2.96
C ALA A 98 -19.62 -1.66 -2.80
N ARG A 99 -18.95 -2.65 -3.43
CA ARG A 99 -17.50 -2.82 -3.31
C ARG A 99 -16.72 -1.84 -4.20
N PRO A 100 -15.51 -1.39 -3.75
CA PRO A 100 -14.59 -0.66 -4.62
C PRO A 100 -14.21 -1.50 -5.86
N LEU A 101 -13.71 -0.84 -6.90
CA LEU A 101 -13.22 -1.51 -8.12
C LEU A 101 -11.80 -2.08 -7.98
N GLY A 102 -11.24 -2.11 -6.79
CA GLY A 102 -9.95 -2.70 -6.49
C GLY A 102 -8.82 -1.67 -6.29
N THR A 103 -7.62 -2.19 -5.98
CA THR A 103 -6.48 -1.36 -5.59
C THR A 103 -5.86 -0.58 -6.76
N ALA A 104 -5.94 -1.08 -7.98
CA ALA A 104 -5.51 -0.31 -9.15
C ALA A 104 -6.41 0.90 -9.41
N HIS A 105 -7.73 0.76 -9.22
CA HIS A 105 -8.66 1.87 -9.30
C HIS A 105 -8.40 2.90 -8.18
N ALA A 106 -8.03 2.48 -6.97
CA ALA A 106 -7.64 3.41 -5.90
C ALA A 106 -6.48 4.32 -6.32
N VAL A 107 -5.43 3.75 -6.91
CA VAL A 107 -4.28 4.52 -7.41
C VAL A 107 -4.70 5.41 -8.58
N TRP A 108 -5.52 4.92 -9.51
CA TRP A 108 -6.02 5.70 -10.63
C TRP A 108 -6.86 6.91 -10.19
N CYS A 109 -7.67 6.78 -9.12
CA CYS A 109 -8.44 7.90 -8.56
C CYS A 109 -7.55 9.04 -8.06
N ALA A 110 -6.32 8.74 -7.65
CA ALA A 110 -5.36 9.72 -7.17
C ALA A 110 -4.47 10.33 -8.25
N ARG A 111 -4.58 9.92 -9.53
CA ARG A 111 -3.66 10.26 -10.64
C ARG A 111 -3.34 11.74 -10.78
N GLU A 112 -4.30 12.63 -10.51
CA GLU A 112 -4.11 14.09 -10.60
C GLU A 112 -3.14 14.65 -9.55
N HIS A 113 -2.80 13.86 -8.53
CA HIS A 113 -1.85 14.20 -7.47
C HIS A 113 -0.52 13.46 -7.59
N LEU A 114 -0.37 12.60 -8.63
CA LEU A 114 0.80 11.73 -8.84
C LEU A 114 1.72 12.27 -9.95
N ASP A 115 2.01 13.56 -9.89
CA ASP A 115 2.89 14.30 -10.82
C ASP A 115 4.40 14.12 -10.53
N THR A 116 4.74 13.39 -9.48
CA THR A 116 6.11 13.08 -9.04
C THR A 116 6.27 11.57 -8.85
N PRO A 117 7.52 11.02 -8.75
CA PRO A 117 7.69 9.63 -8.36
C PRO A 117 6.92 9.33 -7.07
N PHE A 118 6.24 8.19 -7.02
CA PHE A 118 5.35 7.90 -5.91
C PHE A 118 5.46 6.46 -5.41
N ALA A 119 5.27 6.31 -4.10
CA ALA A 119 5.09 5.03 -3.44
C ALA A 119 3.61 4.73 -3.25
N VAL A 120 3.23 3.45 -3.22
CA VAL A 120 1.88 2.97 -2.89
C VAL A 120 1.97 1.99 -1.73
N ILE A 121 1.14 2.21 -0.70
CA ILE A 121 1.03 1.32 0.47
C ILE A 121 -0.45 1.12 0.89
N ASN A 122 -0.68 0.10 1.69
CA ASN A 122 -1.95 -0.08 2.41
C ASN A 122 -1.95 0.77 3.69
N SER A 123 -3.12 1.24 4.12
CA SER A 123 -3.28 2.07 5.33
C SER A 123 -3.24 1.28 6.64
N ASP A 124 -3.45 -0.03 6.58
CA ASP A 124 -3.60 -0.93 7.73
C ASP A 124 -2.42 -1.88 7.93
N ASP A 125 -1.33 -1.65 7.20
CA ASP A 125 -0.09 -2.40 7.27
C ASP A 125 1.03 -1.56 7.90
N PHE A 126 1.75 -2.12 8.86
CA PHE A 126 2.93 -1.51 9.44
C PHE A 126 4.19 -2.06 8.75
N TYR A 127 4.90 -1.20 8.05
CA TYR A 127 6.00 -1.57 7.14
C TYR A 127 7.39 -1.48 7.76
N GLY A 128 7.56 -0.66 8.81
CA GLY A 128 8.85 -0.33 9.40
C GLY A 128 9.61 0.77 8.65
N GLY A 129 10.28 1.65 9.39
CA GLY A 129 10.91 2.87 8.85
C GLY A 129 12.00 2.62 7.82
N GLY A 130 12.79 1.54 7.98
CA GLY A 130 13.83 1.16 7.02
C GLY A 130 13.29 0.87 5.62
N SER A 131 12.06 0.34 5.51
CA SER A 131 11.40 0.07 4.23
C SER A 131 11.09 1.36 3.46
N PHE A 132 10.69 2.42 4.14
CA PHE A 132 10.48 3.74 3.51
C PHE A 132 11.81 4.35 3.05
N GLY A 133 12.90 4.15 3.81
CA GLY A 133 14.23 4.61 3.44
C GLY A 133 14.74 4.00 2.13
N VAL A 134 14.66 2.66 1.99
CA VAL A 134 15.09 1.98 0.75
C VAL A 134 14.19 2.33 -0.43
N LEU A 135 12.89 2.51 -0.21
CA LEU A 135 11.93 2.89 -1.23
C LEU A 135 12.18 4.33 -1.73
N TYR A 136 12.40 5.28 -0.80
CA TYR A 136 12.73 6.65 -1.14
C TYR A 136 14.03 6.76 -1.95
N GLY A 137 15.08 6.03 -1.51
CA GLY A 137 16.36 5.96 -2.24
C GLY A 137 16.19 5.49 -3.68
N ALA A 138 15.35 4.46 -3.89
CA ALA A 138 15.05 3.97 -5.23
C ALA A 138 14.25 4.98 -6.06
N LEU A 139 13.19 5.59 -5.49
CA LEU A 139 12.32 6.55 -6.18
C LEU A 139 13.04 7.83 -6.60
N THR A 140 14.12 8.20 -5.91
CA THR A 140 14.97 9.36 -6.26
C THR A 140 16.02 9.03 -7.32
N SER A 141 16.24 7.75 -7.65
CA SER A 141 17.16 7.33 -8.73
C SER A 141 16.57 7.66 -10.11
N PRO A 142 17.34 8.30 -11.02
CA PRO A 142 16.84 8.69 -12.33
C PRO A 142 16.48 7.48 -13.23
N ASP A 143 17.17 6.36 -13.05
CA ASP A 143 17.08 5.19 -13.94
C ASP A 143 16.01 4.16 -13.48
N LEU A 144 15.26 4.47 -12.42
CA LEU A 144 14.22 3.57 -11.93
C LEU A 144 13.01 3.58 -12.88
N SER A 145 12.57 2.42 -13.34
CA SER A 145 11.25 2.24 -13.98
C SER A 145 10.18 2.07 -12.91
N ALA A 146 10.27 0.98 -12.14
CA ALA A 146 9.44 0.74 -10.95
C ALA A 146 10.22 -0.07 -9.91
N CYS A 147 9.70 -0.12 -8.69
CA CYS A 147 10.26 -0.97 -7.64
C CYS A 147 9.17 -1.52 -6.70
N MET A 148 9.52 -2.54 -5.95
CA MET A 148 8.75 -3.00 -4.81
C MET A 148 9.70 -3.31 -3.63
N VAL A 149 9.20 -3.17 -2.41
CA VAL A 149 9.91 -3.67 -1.22
C VAL A 149 9.53 -5.13 -1.03
N GLY A 150 10.52 -6.01 -1.13
CA GLY A 150 10.37 -7.44 -0.92
C GLY A 150 10.66 -7.79 0.53
N TYR A 151 9.67 -8.34 1.23
CA TYR A 151 9.83 -8.82 2.60
C TYR A 151 10.21 -10.28 2.63
N ARG A 152 10.94 -10.71 3.65
CA ARG A 152 11.17 -12.13 3.92
C ARG A 152 9.89 -12.74 4.49
N LEU A 153 9.45 -13.89 3.99
CA LEU A 153 8.25 -14.57 4.46
C LEU A 153 8.21 -14.67 6.00
N GLY A 154 9.34 -15.07 6.61
CA GLY A 154 9.46 -15.19 8.06
C GLY A 154 9.16 -13.91 8.85
N ASN A 155 9.35 -12.74 8.22
CA ASN A 155 9.05 -11.42 8.81
C ASN A 155 7.61 -10.96 8.58
N THR A 156 6.76 -11.78 7.95
CA THR A 156 5.37 -11.45 7.62
C THR A 156 4.36 -12.48 8.12
N LEU A 157 4.82 -13.52 8.81
CA LEU A 157 3.96 -14.57 9.36
C LEU A 157 3.26 -14.09 10.64
N SER A 158 2.01 -14.53 10.82
CA SER A 158 1.29 -14.41 12.09
C SER A 158 1.78 -15.45 13.09
N GLU A 159 1.71 -15.12 14.38
CA GLU A 159 2.01 -16.06 15.47
C GLU A 159 0.80 -16.98 15.78
N THR A 160 -0.40 -16.60 15.34
CA THR A 160 -1.66 -17.24 15.75
C THR A 160 -2.41 -17.95 14.63
N GLY A 161 -1.87 -17.96 13.39
CA GLY A 161 -2.58 -18.60 12.27
C GLY A 161 -1.80 -18.58 10.98
N THR A 162 -2.45 -19.06 9.92
CA THR A 162 -1.89 -19.05 8.58
C THR A 162 -2.16 -17.71 7.87
N VAL A 163 -1.32 -17.37 6.91
CA VAL A 163 -1.44 -16.15 6.10
C VAL A 163 -1.42 -16.45 4.60
N ASN A 164 -1.96 -15.55 3.80
CA ASN A 164 -1.85 -15.60 2.34
C ASN A 164 -0.84 -14.56 1.89
N ARG A 165 0.05 -14.91 0.95
CA ARG A 165 1.11 -14.01 0.49
C ARG A 165 1.35 -14.14 -1.02
N GLY A 166 1.59 -13.02 -1.65
CA GLY A 166 2.14 -12.97 -3.01
C GLY A 166 3.62 -13.36 -3.00
N VAL A 167 3.92 -14.62 -3.27
CA VAL A 167 5.30 -15.14 -3.35
C VAL A 167 5.94 -14.65 -4.64
N CYS A 168 7.08 -13.98 -4.52
CA CYS A 168 7.78 -13.34 -5.64
C CYS A 168 8.85 -14.24 -6.24
N THR A 169 8.85 -14.36 -7.57
CA THR A 169 9.99 -14.88 -8.30
C THR A 169 10.90 -13.73 -8.71
N VAL A 170 12.14 -13.77 -8.25
CA VAL A 170 13.13 -12.70 -8.48
C VAL A 170 14.31 -13.25 -9.30
N LYS A 171 14.70 -12.56 -10.39
CA LYS A 171 15.90 -12.86 -11.17
C LYS A 171 16.72 -11.60 -11.37
N ASN A 172 17.99 -11.64 -11.04
CA ASN A 172 18.92 -10.50 -11.16
C ASN A 172 18.42 -9.22 -10.49
N GLY A 173 17.73 -9.35 -9.33
CA GLY A 173 17.14 -8.23 -8.60
C GLY A 173 15.85 -7.65 -9.19
N LEU A 174 15.32 -8.27 -10.26
CA LEU A 174 14.07 -7.88 -10.89
C LEU A 174 12.94 -8.87 -10.59
N LEU A 175 11.76 -8.36 -10.38
CA LEU A 175 10.55 -9.15 -10.24
C LEU A 175 10.17 -9.73 -11.61
N VAL A 176 9.96 -11.04 -11.68
CA VAL A 176 9.52 -11.73 -12.91
C VAL A 176 8.15 -12.38 -12.78
N GLY A 177 7.60 -12.45 -11.56
CA GLY A 177 6.26 -12.95 -11.32
C GLY A 177 5.90 -12.96 -9.85
N ILE A 178 4.59 -12.96 -9.57
CA ILE A 178 4.01 -13.07 -8.23
C ILE A 178 2.96 -14.16 -8.28
N GLU A 179 3.06 -15.11 -7.37
CA GLU A 179 2.08 -16.19 -7.18
C GLU A 179 1.43 -16.07 -5.81
N GLU A 180 0.10 -15.92 -5.78
CA GLU A 180 -0.63 -15.91 -4.51
C GLU A 180 -0.62 -17.31 -3.90
N ARG A 181 -0.05 -17.44 -2.70
CA ARG A 181 -0.03 -18.68 -1.92
C ARG A 181 -0.83 -18.53 -0.64
N PHE A 182 -1.63 -19.55 -0.36
CA PHE A 182 -2.58 -19.57 0.72
C PHE A 182 -2.11 -20.49 1.86
N GLY A 183 -2.52 -20.15 3.09
CA GLY A 183 -2.32 -21.03 4.24
C GLY A 183 -0.85 -21.16 4.68
N LEU A 184 -0.02 -20.12 4.48
CA LEU A 184 1.38 -20.13 4.84
C LEU A 184 1.58 -19.91 6.34
N ASP A 185 2.45 -20.74 6.94
CA ASP A 185 2.98 -20.64 8.29
C ASP A 185 4.45 -21.10 8.32
N ARG A 186 5.03 -21.23 9.51
CA ARG A 186 6.42 -21.69 9.67
C ARG A 186 6.64 -23.15 9.21
N ASN A 187 5.57 -23.95 9.06
CA ASN A 187 5.59 -25.36 8.73
C ASN A 187 5.11 -25.65 7.32
N SER A 188 4.78 -24.63 6.54
CA SER A 188 4.23 -24.76 5.18
C SER A 188 5.23 -25.28 4.14
N GLY A 189 6.50 -25.50 4.52
CA GLY A 189 7.56 -25.98 3.63
C GLY A 189 8.12 -24.91 2.69
N VAL A 190 7.61 -23.69 2.74
CA VAL A 190 8.18 -22.55 1.99
C VAL A 190 9.31 -21.93 2.81
N PRO A 191 10.53 -21.75 2.25
CA PRO A 191 11.64 -21.17 2.99
C PRO A 191 11.31 -19.80 3.56
N LEU A 192 11.70 -19.53 4.81
CA LEU A 192 11.37 -18.27 5.52
C LEU A 192 12.07 -17.04 4.93
N ASP A 193 13.12 -17.23 4.15
CA ASP A 193 13.83 -16.19 3.40
C ASP A 193 13.23 -15.91 2.02
N THR A 194 12.17 -16.64 1.64
CA THR A 194 11.43 -16.39 0.40
C THR A 194 10.90 -14.95 0.37
N VAL A 195 11.09 -14.27 -0.76
CA VAL A 195 10.61 -12.91 -0.97
C VAL A 195 9.11 -12.91 -1.22
N VAL A 196 8.39 -12.08 -0.48
CA VAL A 196 6.95 -11.90 -0.62
C VAL A 196 6.60 -10.41 -0.80
N SER A 197 5.52 -10.15 -1.53
CA SER A 197 4.95 -8.82 -1.70
C SER A 197 4.00 -8.50 -0.55
N MET A 198 4.19 -7.30 0.03
CA MET A 198 3.29 -6.73 1.02
C MET A 198 2.63 -5.44 0.52
N ASN A 199 2.45 -5.32 -0.80
CA ASN A 199 1.83 -4.16 -1.44
C ASN A 199 2.57 -2.83 -1.20
N MET A 200 3.89 -2.86 -1.05
CA MET A 200 4.71 -1.67 -0.95
C MET A 200 5.46 -1.45 -2.26
N TRP A 201 4.95 -0.54 -3.09
CA TRP A 201 5.38 -0.31 -4.47
C TRP A 201 5.94 1.09 -4.67
N GLY A 202 6.77 1.24 -5.70
CA GLY A 202 7.25 2.54 -6.17
C GLY A 202 7.17 2.65 -7.68
N PHE A 203 6.65 3.79 -8.17
CA PHE A 203 6.39 4.04 -9.59
C PHE A 203 6.82 5.43 -10.03
N ARG A 204 6.97 5.60 -11.34
CA ARG A 204 7.03 6.89 -12.01
C ARG A 204 5.62 7.40 -12.31
N PRO A 205 5.46 8.72 -12.54
CA PRO A 205 4.15 9.31 -12.84
C PRO A 205 3.45 8.68 -14.05
N ASP A 206 4.19 8.28 -15.09
CA ASP A 206 3.69 7.66 -16.32
C ASP A 206 3.02 6.29 -16.11
N PHE A 207 3.24 5.65 -14.96
CA PHE A 207 2.49 4.44 -14.60
C PHE A 207 0.98 4.71 -14.49
N THR A 208 0.54 5.94 -14.28
CA THR A 208 -0.88 6.32 -14.29
C THR A 208 -1.54 6.11 -15.66
N ASP A 209 -0.79 6.23 -16.75
CA ASP A 209 -1.29 5.95 -18.11
C ASP A 209 -1.56 4.45 -18.30
N ARG A 210 -0.71 3.61 -17.70
CA ARG A 210 -0.93 2.17 -17.66
C ARG A 210 -2.21 1.84 -16.89
N LEU A 211 -2.42 2.45 -15.73
CA LEU A 211 -3.62 2.26 -14.93
C LEU A 211 -4.88 2.68 -15.68
N ASP A 212 -4.86 3.82 -16.40
CA ASP A 212 -6.01 4.29 -17.19
C ASP A 212 -6.35 3.29 -18.32
N ARG A 213 -5.34 2.83 -19.06
CA ARG A 213 -5.51 1.84 -20.12
C ARG A 213 -6.11 0.54 -19.59
N ASP A 214 -5.55 0.00 -18.51
CA ASP A 214 -5.97 -1.30 -17.98
C ASP A 214 -7.36 -1.20 -17.32
N LEU A 215 -7.69 -0.07 -16.68
CA LEU A 215 -9.03 0.17 -16.13
C LEU A 215 -10.09 0.25 -17.24
N ARG A 216 -9.81 0.96 -18.34
CA ARG A 216 -10.70 1.03 -19.51
C ARG A 216 -10.91 -0.33 -20.17
N ALA A 217 -9.90 -1.19 -20.18
CA ALA A 217 -10.02 -2.55 -20.70
C ALA A 217 -10.79 -3.46 -19.72
N PHE A 218 -10.59 -3.29 -18.42
CA PHE A 218 -11.23 -4.10 -17.38
C PHE A 218 -12.74 -3.85 -17.28
N LEU A 219 -13.19 -2.59 -17.30
CA LEU A 219 -14.59 -2.23 -17.07
C LEU A 219 -15.58 -2.98 -17.96
N PRO A 220 -15.41 -3.04 -19.30
CA PRO A 220 -16.32 -3.80 -20.16
C PRO A 220 -16.10 -5.32 -20.12
N ALA A 221 -14.97 -5.78 -19.58
CA ALA A 221 -14.60 -7.19 -19.53
C ALA A 221 -15.00 -7.89 -18.22
N MET A 222 -15.56 -7.15 -17.25
CA MET A 222 -16.03 -7.73 -15.98
C MET A 222 -17.05 -8.83 -16.23
N LYS A 223 -16.83 -10.01 -15.63
CA LYS A 223 -17.77 -11.14 -15.65
C LYS A 223 -18.83 -11.01 -14.58
N ASP A 224 -18.43 -10.55 -13.40
CA ASP A 224 -19.32 -10.22 -12.29
C ASP A 224 -19.18 -8.72 -11.97
N PRO A 225 -20.08 -7.85 -12.48
CA PRO A 225 -20.00 -6.40 -12.30
C PRO A 225 -20.14 -5.95 -10.82
N ILE A 226 -20.57 -6.84 -9.93
CA ILE A 226 -20.71 -6.56 -8.49
C ILE A 226 -19.43 -6.89 -7.73
N LYS A 227 -18.67 -7.92 -8.16
CA LYS A 227 -17.57 -8.49 -7.35
C LYS A 227 -16.19 -8.34 -7.97
N ASP A 228 -16.08 -8.30 -9.31
CA ASP A 228 -14.79 -8.24 -9.99
C ASP A 228 -14.03 -6.96 -9.58
N GLU A 229 -12.74 -7.12 -9.31
CA GLU A 229 -11.85 -6.03 -8.87
C GLU A 229 -10.57 -6.03 -9.70
N LEU A 230 -10.10 -4.84 -10.07
CA LEU A 230 -8.79 -4.66 -10.70
C LEU A 230 -7.73 -4.44 -9.63
N TYR A 231 -6.92 -5.46 -9.39
CA TYR A 231 -5.85 -5.39 -8.38
C TYR A 231 -4.56 -4.82 -8.95
N LEU A 232 -3.89 -3.96 -8.18
CA LEU A 232 -2.62 -3.35 -8.56
C LEU A 232 -1.53 -4.40 -8.90
N PRO A 233 -1.33 -5.48 -8.10
CA PRO A 233 -0.38 -6.52 -8.47
C PRO A 233 -0.66 -7.18 -9.82
N GLY A 234 -1.94 -7.32 -10.20
CA GLY A 234 -2.33 -7.86 -11.51
C GLY A 234 -1.96 -6.93 -12.67
N VAL A 235 -2.13 -5.61 -12.50
CA VAL A 235 -1.68 -4.61 -13.49
C VAL A 235 -0.16 -4.62 -13.63
N VAL A 236 0.57 -4.70 -12.51
CA VAL A 236 2.04 -4.80 -12.51
C VAL A 236 2.51 -6.07 -13.21
N ASP A 237 1.92 -7.22 -12.89
CA ASP A 237 2.27 -8.50 -13.52
C ASP A 237 1.99 -8.48 -15.04
N GLY A 238 0.87 -7.91 -15.46
CA GLY A 238 0.57 -7.67 -16.87
C GLY A 238 1.62 -6.81 -17.57
N ALA A 239 2.06 -5.71 -16.92
CA ALA A 239 3.08 -4.81 -17.44
C ALA A 239 4.48 -5.43 -17.51
N ILE A 240 4.81 -6.35 -16.59
CA ILE A 240 6.05 -7.15 -16.65
C ILE A 240 5.99 -8.11 -17.84
N ARG A 241 4.87 -8.81 -18.01
CA ARG A 241 4.71 -9.81 -19.10
C ARG A 241 4.77 -9.21 -20.49
N ASP A 242 4.18 -8.02 -20.69
CA ASP A 242 4.22 -7.33 -21.98
C ASP A 242 5.50 -6.51 -22.19
N GLY A 243 6.42 -6.52 -21.23
CA GLY A 243 7.73 -5.87 -21.30
C GLY A 243 7.68 -4.33 -21.14
N SER A 244 6.52 -3.75 -20.79
CA SER A 244 6.39 -2.30 -20.61
C SER A 244 6.86 -1.80 -19.25
N LEU A 245 7.09 -2.69 -18.26
CA LEU A 245 7.54 -2.34 -16.92
C LEU A 245 8.65 -3.28 -16.45
N SER A 246 9.71 -2.69 -15.89
CA SER A 246 10.74 -3.42 -15.16
C SER A 246 10.66 -3.02 -13.67
N VAL A 247 10.46 -4.01 -12.79
CA VAL A 247 10.28 -3.79 -11.35
C VAL A 247 11.48 -4.29 -10.58
N LYS A 248 12.24 -3.38 -9.97
CA LYS A 248 13.35 -3.70 -9.08
C LYS A 248 12.82 -4.17 -7.72
N VAL A 249 13.31 -5.29 -7.22
CA VAL A 249 13.00 -5.76 -5.87
C VAL A 249 14.03 -5.18 -4.90
N LEU A 250 13.54 -4.41 -3.92
CA LEU A 250 14.34 -3.81 -2.86
C LEU A 250 14.29 -4.72 -1.65
N ASP A 251 15.44 -5.00 -1.06
CA ASP A 251 15.53 -5.83 0.15
C ASP A 251 15.28 -5.00 1.41
N THR A 252 14.60 -5.58 2.38
CA THR A 252 14.42 -5.01 3.72
C THR A 252 14.54 -6.08 4.79
N SER A 253 15.14 -5.72 5.91
CA SER A 253 15.19 -6.56 7.13
C SER A 253 14.04 -6.27 8.09
N GLU A 254 13.19 -5.29 7.79
CA GLU A 254 12.08 -4.90 8.64
C GLU A 254 11.07 -6.04 8.84
N LYS A 255 10.46 -6.08 10.01
CA LYS A 255 9.31 -6.92 10.29
C LYS A 255 8.05 -6.16 9.89
N TRP A 256 7.24 -6.81 9.05
CA TRP A 256 5.92 -6.31 8.67
C TRP A 256 4.89 -6.80 9.69
N TYR A 257 3.92 -5.96 10.01
CA TYR A 257 2.78 -6.32 10.85
C TYR A 257 1.48 -5.92 10.13
N GLY A 258 0.59 -6.89 9.94
CA GLY A 258 -0.79 -6.65 9.54
C GLY A 258 -1.71 -6.98 10.69
N VAL A 259 -2.85 -6.30 10.76
CA VAL A 259 -3.86 -6.58 11.78
C VAL A 259 -4.98 -7.36 11.12
N THR A 260 -4.79 -8.66 10.99
CA THR A 260 -5.82 -9.58 10.47
C THR A 260 -6.67 -10.17 11.60
N TYR A 261 -6.04 -10.46 12.71
CA TYR A 261 -6.65 -10.99 13.93
C TYR A 261 -6.47 -9.99 15.08
N ARG A 262 -7.30 -10.10 16.15
CA ARG A 262 -7.17 -9.24 17.34
C ARG A 262 -5.83 -9.41 18.06
N GLU A 263 -5.31 -10.61 18.02
CA GLU A 263 -4.01 -10.98 18.60
C GLU A 263 -2.85 -10.26 17.88
N ASP A 264 -2.94 -10.10 16.56
CA ASP A 264 -1.95 -9.34 15.78
C ASP A 264 -1.85 -7.88 16.26
N ALA A 265 -2.99 -7.28 16.64
CA ALA A 265 -3.02 -5.92 17.19
C ALA A 265 -2.23 -5.79 18.49
N ALA A 266 -2.28 -6.80 19.37
CA ALA A 266 -1.50 -6.82 20.61
C ALA A 266 0.00 -6.86 20.32
N SER A 267 0.42 -7.74 19.40
CA SER A 267 1.83 -7.87 18.99
C SER A 267 2.37 -6.57 18.39
N LEU A 268 1.57 -5.87 17.57
CA LEU A 268 1.97 -4.58 17.00
C LEU A 268 2.07 -3.49 18.07
N ARG A 269 1.10 -3.40 19.00
CA ARG A 269 1.19 -2.41 20.12
C ARG A 269 2.44 -2.59 20.96
N GLU A 270 2.80 -3.83 21.28
CA GLU A 270 4.05 -4.11 22.03
C GLU A 270 5.31 -3.80 21.20
N ALA A 271 5.28 -4.02 19.88
CA ALA A 271 6.37 -3.62 19.01
C ALA A 271 6.52 -2.09 18.96
N ILE A 272 5.43 -1.34 18.82
CA ILE A 272 5.43 0.13 18.82
C ILE A 272 5.96 0.67 20.17
N LYS A 273 5.51 0.13 21.30
CA LYS A 273 6.03 0.53 22.62
C LYS A 273 7.57 0.38 22.72
N ARG A 274 8.10 -0.75 22.23
CA ARG A 274 9.55 -0.97 22.19
C ARG A 274 10.25 0.04 21.28
N MET A 275 9.71 0.32 20.09
CA MET A 275 10.27 1.29 19.15
C MET A 275 10.27 2.72 19.74
N ILE A 276 9.24 3.08 20.51
CA ILE A 276 9.19 4.36 21.26
C ILE A 276 10.28 4.38 22.34
N ALA A 277 10.42 3.31 23.12
CA ALA A 277 11.45 3.21 24.16
C ALA A 277 12.88 3.24 23.58
N GLU A 278 13.08 2.75 22.35
CA GLU A 278 14.33 2.82 21.58
C GLU A 278 14.54 4.19 20.91
N GLY A 279 13.60 5.14 21.05
CA GLY A 279 13.68 6.48 20.46
C GLY A 279 13.41 6.54 18.94
N LYS A 280 12.87 5.48 18.34
CA LYS A 280 12.48 5.48 16.90
C LYS A 280 11.26 6.35 16.64
N TYR A 281 10.32 6.36 17.57
CA TYR A 281 9.15 7.24 17.54
C TYR A 281 9.11 8.11 18.78
N ARG A 282 8.49 9.28 18.65
CA ARG A 282 8.27 10.16 19.81
C ARG A 282 7.05 9.66 20.60
N ALA A 283 7.14 9.73 21.93
CA ALA A 283 6.02 9.47 22.83
C ALA A 283 5.01 10.62 22.79
#